data_06c90918663b1211af4c64335fc7605d
#
_entry.id   06c90918663b1211af4c64335fc7605d
#
_cell.length_a   1.000
_cell.length_b   1.000
_cell.length_c   1.000
_cell.angle_alpha   90.00
_cell.angle_beta   90.00
_cell.angle_gamma   90.00
#
_symmetry.space_group_name_H-M   'P 1'
#
loop_
_entity.id
_entity.type
_entity.pdbx_description
1 polymer ?
#
loop_
_entity_poly.entity_id
_entity_poly.type
_entity_poly.pdbx_seq_one_letter_code
_entity_poly.pdbx_strand_id
1 'polypeptide(L)'
;AVQFPDGGSITIIAVTTLSGGDITHAVPDNTGYITEGQLYLRRDSNVGKVIIDPFRSLSRLKQLVIGKKTREDHPQVMNAAVRLFSDAAGAQTKMENGFDLTDYDERTLSFAADYSRELLAIDVNIDTEQMLDTAWSLFGKYFRPAEVNIKQQLVDKYWPKA
;
A
#
# COMPACT_ATOMS: atom_id res chain seq x y z
N ALA A 1 17.59 -9.81 7.37
CA ALA A 1 17.83 -9.86 8.82
C ALA A 1 18.47 -11.19 9.19
N VAL A 2 19.37 -11.18 10.17
CA VAL A 2 20.00 -12.36 10.76
C VAL A 2 19.58 -12.43 12.22
N GLN A 3 19.15 -13.61 12.66
CA GLN A 3 18.79 -13.88 14.05
C GLN A 3 19.84 -14.82 14.64
N PHE A 4 20.32 -14.51 15.85
CA PHE A 4 21.31 -15.32 16.53
C PHE A 4 20.66 -16.37 17.44
N PRO A 5 21.25 -17.56 17.63
CA PRO A 5 20.69 -18.60 18.48
C PRO A 5 20.50 -18.15 19.94
N ASP A 6 21.42 -17.36 20.45
CA ASP A 6 21.42 -16.86 21.85
C ASP A 6 20.61 -15.57 22.04
N GLY A 7 19.83 -15.21 21.05
CA GLY A 7 19.00 -13.99 21.04
C GLY A 7 19.66 -12.81 20.32
N GLY A 8 18.83 -11.82 19.99
CA GLY A 8 19.24 -10.66 19.20
C GLY A 8 19.13 -10.89 17.69
N SER A 9 19.09 -9.79 16.95
CA SER A 9 19.02 -9.79 15.49
C SER A 9 19.74 -8.59 14.89
N ILE A 10 20.18 -8.72 13.66
CA ILE A 10 20.71 -7.60 12.85
C ILE A 10 19.81 -7.45 11.63
N THR A 11 19.28 -6.25 11.44
CA THR A 11 18.56 -5.85 10.23
C THR A 11 19.37 -4.80 9.51
N ILE A 12 19.62 -5.03 8.21
CA ILE A 12 20.34 -4.09 7.35
C ILE A 12 19.33 -3.45 6.40
N ILE A 13 19.26 -2.12 6.41
CA ILE A 13 18.49 -1.32 5.46
C ILE A 13 19.49 -0.59 4.59
N ALA A 14 19.65 -1.05 3.34
CA ALA A 14 20.52 -0.41 2.37
C ALA A 14 19.72 0.60 1.55
N VAL A 15 20.31 1.77 1.27
CA VAL A 15 19.69 2.82 0.44
C VAL A 15 20.47 2.93 -0.86
N THR A 16 19.76 2.91 -1.98
CA THR A 16 20.32 3.16 -3.31
C THR A 16 19.51 4.24 -4.03
N THR A 17 20.17 5.00 -4.87
CA THR A 17 19.51 5.99 -5.73
C THR A 17 19.14 5.38 -7.06
N LEU A 18 18.02 5.85 -7.64
CA LEU A 18 17.56 5.44 -8.95
C LEU A 18 17.87 6.54 -9.96
N SER A 19 18.80 6.29 -10.87
CA SER A 19 19.10 7.21 -11.97
C SER A 19 17.91 7.26 -12.93
N GLY A 20 17.31 8.44 -13.10
CA GLY A 20 16.11 8.60 -13.93
C GLY A 20 14.88 7.81 -13.48
N GLY A 21 14.86 7.31 -12.23
CA GLY A 21 13.78 6.45 -11.72
C GLY A 21 13.81 5.01 -12.25
N ASP A 22 14.91 4.60 -12.88
CA ASP A 22 15.05 3.28 -13.49
C ASP A 22 15.38 2.21 -12.43
N ILE A 23 14.42 1.37 -12.11
CA ILE A 23 14.56 0.23 -11.20
C ILE A 23 15.27 -0.96 -11.86
N THR A 24 15.37 -0.99 -13.19
CA THR A 24 15.99 -2.09 -13.94
C THR A 24 17.50 -1.93 -14.06
N HIS A 25 18.07 -0.82 -13.58
CA HIS A 25 19.51 -0.64 -13.49
C HIS A 25 20.12 -1.74 -12.60
N ALA A 26 21.30 -2.22 -12.97
CA ALA A 26 21.95 -3.39 -12.36
C ALA A 26 22.02 -3.38 -10.82
N VAL A 27 22.21 -2.22 -10.19
CA VAL A 27 22.29 -2.14 -8.72
C VAL A 27 20.94 -2.35 -8.04
N PRO A 28 19.88 -1.59 -8.34
CA PRO A 28 18.57 -1.81 -7.73
C PRO A 28 17.97 -3.18 -8.11
N ASP A 29 18.16 -3.66 -9.33
CA ASP A 29 17.67 -4.96 -9.77
C ASP A 29 18.33 -6.09 -8.98
N ASN A 30 19.65 -6.14 -8.92
CA ASN A 30 20.38 -7.15 -8.16
C ASN A 30 20.07 -7.10 -6.65
N THR A 31 19.93 -5.90 -6.06
CA THR A 31 19.51 -5.79 -4.65
C THR A 31 18.13 -6.37 -4.41
N GLY A 32 17.21 -6.29 -5.36
CA GLY A 32 15.91 -6.94 -5.30
C GLY A 32 15.99 -8.46 -5.19
N TYR A 33 17.00 -9.10 -5.77
CA TYR A 33 17.19 -10.56 -5.70
C TYR A 33 17.82 -11.04 -4.38
N ILE A 34 18.69 -10.26 -3.79
CA ILE A 34 19.48 -10.66 -2.61
C ILE A 34 18.86 -10.20 -1.28
N THR A 35 17.84 -9.32 -1.30
CA THR A 35 17.18 -8.81 -0.11
C THR A 35 15.80 -9.45 0.09
N GLU A 36 15.32 -9.45 1.34
CA GLU A 36 13.97 -9.94 1.69
C GLU A 36 12.85 -8.96 1.33
N GLY A 37 13.18 -7.72 1.06
CA GLY A 37 12.23 -6.70 0.65
C GLY A 37 12.92 -5.50 0.03
N GLN A 38 12.16 -4.76 -0.78
CA GLN A 38 12.61 -3.54 -1.44
C GLN A 38 11.47 -2.52 -1.38
N LEU A 39 11.76 -1.36 -0.83
CA LEU A 39 10.82 -0.25 -0.78
C LEU A 39 11.18 0.77 -1.86
N TYR A 40 10.29 0.97 -2.81
CA TYR A 40 10.42 1.97 -3.85
C TYR A 40 9.76 3.27 -3.40
N LEU A 41 10.54 4.35 -3.37
CA LEU A 41 10.06 5.68 -2.99
C LEU A 41 9.87 6.54 -4.24
N ARG A 42 8.74 7.22 -4.34
CA ARG A 42 8.47 8.19 -5.39
C ARG A 42 7.82 9.45 -4.85
N ARG A 43 8.01 10.56 -5.56
CA ARG A 43 7.23 11.78 -5.28
C ARG A 43 5.86 11.63 -5.91
N ASP A 44 4.83 11.83 -5.12
CA ASP A 44 3.44 11.88 -5.60
C ASP A 44 3.03 13.33 -5.79
N SER A 45 2.70 13.72 -7.03
CA SER A 45 2.32 15.09 -7.38
C SER A 45 0.96 15.48 -6.81
N ASN A 46 0.04 14.52 -6.68
CA ASN A 46 -1.31 14.78 -6.19
C ASN A 46 -1.32 15.07 -4.68
N VAL A 47 -0.41 14.43 -3.95
CA VAL A 47 -0.28 14.59 -2.50
C VAL A 47 0.83 15.59 -2.13
N GLY A 48 1.75 15.87 -3.04
CA GLY A 48 2.91 16.74 -2.81
C GLY A 48 3.98 16.15 -1.89
N LYS A 49 3.88 14.85 -1.58
CA LYS A 49 4.77 14.14 -0.64
C LYS A 49 5.57 13.05 -1.34
N VAL A 50 6.62 12.58 -0.67
CA VAL A 50 7.26 11.31 -1.01
C VAL A 50 6.47 10.18 -0.37
N ILE A 51 6.12 9.18 -1.17
CA ILE A 51 5.37 8.00 -0.73
C ILE A 51 6.11 6.71 -1.05
N ILE A 52 5.75 5.65 -0.35
CA ILE A 52 6.12 4.28 -0.72
C ILE A 52 5.18 3.83 -1.84
N ASP A 53 5.73 3.45 -2.99
CA ASP A 53 4.94 2.91 -4.10
C ASP A 53 4.60 1.44 -3.83
N PRO A 54 3.33 1.09 -3.60
CA PRO A 54 2.94 -0.27 -3.23
C PRO A 54 3.06 -1.28 -4.38
N PHE A 55 3.07 -0.82 -5.64
CA PHE A 55 3.17 -1.71 -6.81
C PHE A 55 4.61 -2.05 -7.18
N ARG A 56 5.52 -1.11 -6.95
CA ARG A 56 6.94 -1.29 -7.25
C ARG A 56 7.74 -1.83 -6.07
N SER A 57 7.14 -1.80 -4.87
CA SER A 57 7.74 -2.34 -3.66
C SER A 57 7.53 -3.85 -3.55
N LEU A 58 8.50 -4.53 -2.96
CA LEU A 58 8.49 -5.99 -2.79
C LEU A 58 8.70 -6.34 -1.33
N SER A 59 7.93 -7.32 -0.84
CA SER A 59 8.19 -7.99 0.44
C SER A 59 8.01 -9.50 0.26
N ARG A 60 9.08 -10.27 0.40
CA ARG A 60 9.06 -11.73 0.27
C ARG A 60 8.50 -12.41 1.51
N LEU A 61 8.68 -11.79 2.67
CA LEU A 61 8.28 -12.34 3.97
C LEU A 61 6.84 -12.03 4.36
N LYS A 62 6.10 -11.25 3.57
CA LYS A 62 4.73 -10.83 3.89
C LYS A 62 3.81 -12.00 4.23
N GLN A 63 3.92 -13.13 3.53
CA GLN A 63 3.09 -14.32 3.75
C GLN A 63 3.36 -15.04 5.09
N LEU A 64 4.50 -14.78 5.71
CA LEU A 64 4.85 -15.33 7.03
C LEU A 64 4.26 -14.50 8.17
N VAL A 65 3.86 -13.27 7.90
CA VAL A 65 3.45 -12.29 8.91
C VAL A 65 1.99 -11.91 8.76
N ILE A 66 1.56 -11.57 7.55
CA ILE A 66 0.22 -11.02 7.27
C ILE A 66 -0.86 -12.05 7.59
N GLY A 67 -1.80 -11.69 8.48
CA GLY A 67 -2.89 -12.54 8.94
C GLY A 67 -2.48 -13.70 9.87
N LYS A 68 -1.18 -13.80 10.22
CA LYS A 68 -0.67 -14.81 11.16
C LYS A 68 -0.13 -14.20 12.45
N LYS A 69 0.61 -13.09 12.31
CA LYS A 69 1.16 -12.29 13.41
C LYS A 69 0.52 -10.92 13.49
N THR A 70 -0.32 -10.58 12.54
CA THR A 70 -1.11 -9.36 12.46
C THR A 70 -2.60 -9.72 12.49
N ARG A 71 -3.46 -8.72 12.61
CA ARG A 71 -4.92 -8.87 12.67
C ARG A 71 -5.45 -9.66 11.45
N GLU A 72 -6.49 -10.43 11.66
CA GLU A 72 -7.05 -11.40 10.68
C GLU A 72 -7.52 -10.77 9.36
N ASP A 73 -7.95 -9.50 9.40
CA ASP A 73 -8.43 -8.75 8.25
C ASP A 73 -7.30 -8.21 7.35
N HIS A 74 -6.07 -8.12 7.87
CA HIS A 74 -4.93 -7.53 7.17
C HIS A 74 -4.76 -8.06 5.72
N PRO A 75 -4.83 -9.37 5.43
CA PRO A 75 -4.69 -9.86 4.06
C PRO A 75 -5.74 -9.30 3.11
N GLN A 76 -6.98 -9.18 3.57
CA GLN A 76 -8.09 -8.72 2.74
C GLN A 76 -8.11 -7.21 2.59
N VAL A 77 -7.79 -6.46 3.65
CA VAL A 77 -7.60 -5.01 3.59
C VAL A 77 -6.51 -4.65 2.58
N MET A 78 -5.36 -5.34 2.64
CA MET A 78 -4.26 -5.10 1.71
C MET A 78 -4.66 -5.42 0.25
N ASN A 79 -5.34 -6.53 0.01
CA ASN A 79 -5.79 -6.90 -1.34
C ASN A 79 -6.81 -5.92 -1.88
N ALA A 80 -7.75 -5.47 -1.06
CA ALA A 80 -8.74 -4.44 -1.43
C ALA A 80 -8.05 -3.12 -1.77
N ALA A 81 -7.11 -2.67 -0.94
CA ALA A 81 -6.35 -1.45 -1.18
C ALA A 81 -5.58 -1.50 -2.49
N VAL A 82 -4.84 -2.59 -2.76
CA VAL A 82 -4.08 -2.76 -4.01
C VAL A 82 -5.00 -2.72 -5.24
N ARG A 83 -6.16 -3.38 -5.18
CA ARG A 83 -7.15 -3.35 -6.27
C ARG A 83 -7.67 -1.93 -6.50
N LEU A 84 -8.12 -1.25 -5.44
CA LEU A 84 -8.66 0.12 -5.54
C LEU A 84 -7.60 1.12 -6.04
N PHE A 85 -6.34 0.94 -5.67
CA PHE A 85 -5.23 1.71 -6.24
C PHE A 85 -5.03 1.44 -7.73
N SER A 86 -5.18 0.19 -8.17
CA SER A 86 -5.12 -0.16 -9.60
C SER A 86 -6.28 0.49 -10.37
N ASP A 87 -7.49 0.48 -9.79
CA ASP A 87 -8.66 1.14 -10.36
C ASP A 87 -8.44 2.66 -10.48
N ALA A 88 -7.85 3.29 -9.45
CA ALA A 88 -7.48 4.71 -9.48
C ALA A 88 -6.44 5.03 -10.57
N ALA A 89 -5.45 4.16 -10.79
CA ALA A 89 -4.49 4.33 -11.88
C ALA A 89 -5.18 4.26 -13.26
N GLY A 90 -6.16 3.37 -13.41
CA GLY A 90 -7.02 3.31 -14.59
C GLY A 90 -7.86 4.59 -14.80
N ALA A 91 -8.45 5.12 -13.72
CA ALA A 91 -9.19 6.38 -13.74
C ALA A 91 -8.29 7.58 -14.10
N GLN A 92 -7.07 7.62 -13.57
CA GLN A 92 -6.08 8.63 -13.92
C GLN A 92 -5.75 8.61 -15.42
N THR A 93 -5.55 7.42 -15.98
CA THR A 93 -5.29 7.26 -17.42
C THR A 93 -6.47 7.70 -18.27
N LYS A 94 -7.73 7.43 -17.85
CA LYS A 94 -8.92 7.94 -18.53
C LYS A 94 -8.93 9.48 -18.54
N MET A 95 -8.68 10.09 -17.40
CA MET A 95 -8.64 11.55 -17.25
C MET A 95 -7.57 12.18 -18.14
N GLU A 96 -6.37 11.62 -18.19
CA GLU A 96 -5.26 12.10 -19.02
C GLU A 96 -5.55 11.98 -20.51
N ASN A 97 -6.34 10.99 -20.92
CA ASN A 97 -6.79 10.79 -22.30
C ASN A 97 -8.07 11.57 -22.64
N GLY A 98 -8.59 12.39 -21.73
CA GLY A 98 -9.77 13.22 -21.97
C GLY A 98 -11.10 12.48 -21.98
N PHE A 99 -11.18 11.28 -21.38
CA PHE A 99 -12.43 10.55 -21.20
C PHE A 99 -13.20 11.06 -19.98
N ASP A 100 -14.52 10.99 -20.04
CA ASP A 100 -15.37 11.27 -18.89
C ASP A 100 -15.15 10.25 -17.77
N LEU A 101 -15.09 10.74 -16.55
CA LEU A 101 -14.98 9.92 -15.35
C LEU A 101 -16.36 9.54 -14.83
N THR A 102 -16.50 8.31 -14.36
CA THR A 102 -17.68 7.89 -13.61
C THR A 102 -17.57 8.33 -12.15
N ASP A 103 -18.70 8.35 -11.42
CA ASP A 103 -18.69 8.57 -9.95
C ASP A 103 -17.72 7.62 -9.22
N TYR A 104 -17.63 6.36 -9.66
CA TYR A 104 -16.68 5.40 -9.11
C TYR A 104 -15.22 5.81 -9.40
N ASP A 105 -14.92 6.27 -10.62
CA ASP A 105 -13.57 6.74 -10.98
C ASP A 105 -13.16 7.93 -10.10
N GLU A 106 -14.04 8.91 -9.88
CA GLU A 106 -13.77 10.08 -9.02
C GLU A 106 -13.52 9.68 -7.56
N ARG A 107 -14.34 8.75 -7.04
CA ARG A 107 -14.18 8.24 -5.67
C ARG A 107 -12.89 7.45 -5.49
N THR A 108 -12.48 6.65 -6.48
CA THR A 108 -11.21 5.92 -6.42
C THR A 108 -10.00 6.83 -6.50
N LEU A 109 -10.04 7.89 -7.30
CA LEU A 109 -8.98 8.91 -7.34
C LEU A 109 -8.84 9.62 -5.98
N SER A 110 -9.96 10.03 -5.39
CA SER A 110 -9.98 10.68 -4.08
C SER A 110 -9.49 9.73 -2.97
N PHE A 111 -9.91 8.48 -3.01
CA PHE A 111 -9.42 7.43 -2.11
C PHE A 111 -7.91 7.26 -2.23
N ALA A 112 -7.37 7.13 -3.44
CA ALA A 112 -5.95 6.92 -3.66
C ALA A 112 -5.10 8.10 -3.14
N ALA A 113 -5.59 9.35 -3.28
CA ALA A 113 -4.94 10.53 -2.75
C ALA A 113 -4.90 10.51 -1.21
N ASP A 114 -6.04 10.24 -0.56
CA ASP A 114 -6.11 10.17 0.91
C ASP A 114 -5.30 8.99 1.45
N TYR A 115 -5.40 7.82 0.84
CA TYR A 115 -4.62 6.64 1.23
C TYR A 115 -3.11 6.90 1.12
N SER A 116 -2.67 7.55 0.04
CA SER A 116 -1.27 7.94 -0.14
C SER A 116 -0.80 8.90 0.95
N ARG A 117 -1.64 9.86 1.33
CA ARG A 117 -1.30 10.85 2.36
C ARG A 117 -1.28 10.26 3.77
N GLU A 118 -2.24 9.40 4.09
CA GLU A 118 -2.46 8.92 5.45
C GLU A 118 -1.72 7.62 5.78
N LEU A 119 -1.37 6.81 4.77
CA LEU A 119 -0.75 5.50 4.97
C LEU A 119 0.58 5.28 4.25
N LEU A 120 0.79 5.90 3.08
CA LEU A 120 1.97 5.63 2.27
C LEU A 120 3.04 6.73 2.35
N ALA A 121 2.72 7.90 2.87
CA ALA A 121 3.68 8.98 3.01
C ALA A 121 4.76 8.60 4.04
N ILE A 122 6.02 8.94 3.73
CA ILE A 122 7.19 8.57 4.56
C ILE A 122 7.23 9.23 5.93
N ASP A 123 6.41 10.26 6.15
CA ASP A 123 6.24 10.96 7.43
C ASP A 123 5.12 10.35 8.29
N VAL A 124 4.45 9.31 7.82
CA VAL A 124 3.44 8.57 8.59
C VAL A 124 4.13 7.67 9.62
N ASN A 125 3.73 7.79 10.88
CA ASN A 125 4.25 6.99 11.99
C ASN A 125 3.10 6.43 12.81
N ILE A 126 2.56 5.30 12.37
CA ILE A 126 1.45 4.58 13.00
C ILE A 126 1.79 3.09 13.11
N ASP A 127 1.18 2.39 14.05
CA ASP A 127 1.32 0.95 14.16
C ASP A 127 0.41 0.20 13.17
N THR A 128 0.56 -1.14 13.12
CA THR A 128 -0.20 -1.98 12.18
C THR A 128 -1.70 -1.97 12.45
N GLU A 129 -2.13 -1.88 13.71
CA GLU A 129 -3.55 -1.82 14.07
C GLU A 129 -4.17 -0.50 13.62
N GLN A 130 -3.50 0.61 13.91
CA GLN A 130 -3.91 1.94 13.47
C GLN A 130 -3.95 2.04 11.94
N MET A 131 -2.99 1.44 11.25
CA MET A 131 -2.96 1.38 9.79
C MET A 131 -4.21 0.65 9.25
N LEU A 132 -4.59 -0.48 9.83
CA LEU A 132 -5.77 -1.22 9.42
C LEU A 132 -7.06 -0.44 9.70
N ASP A 133 -7.17 0.21 10.86
CA ASP A 133 -8.34 1.02 11.20
C ASP A 133 -8.48 2.25 10.29
N THR A 134 -7.36 2.90 9.95
CA THR A 134 -7.35 4.00 8.98
C THR A 134 -7.77 3.51 7.60
N ALA A 135 -7.30 2.34 7.16
CA ALA A 135 -7.72 1.75 5.89
C ALA A 135 -9.22 1.47 5.85
N TRP A 136 -9.81 0.90 6.92
CA TRP A 136 -11.24 0.71 7.04
C TRP A 136 -12.02 2.03 7.01
N SER A 137 -11.53 3.05 7.70
CA SER A 137 -12.15 4.38 7.69
C SER A 137 -12.16 4.98 6.28
N LEU A 138 -11.07 4.84 5.53
CA LEU A 138 -10.99 5.29 4.14
C LEU A 138 -11.92 4.48 3.22
N PHE A 139 -12.05 3.17 3.41
CA PHE A 139 -13.02 2.37 2.66
C PHE A 139 -14.44 2.87 2.93
N GLY A 140 -14.82 3.06 4.18
CA GLY A 140 -16.15 3.56 4.56
C GLY A 140 -16.45 4.97 4.07
N LYS A 141 -15.43 5.81 3.92
CA LYS A 141 -15.55 7.18 3.41
C LYS A 141 -15.90 7.22 1.91
N TYR A 142 -15.31 6.34 1.12
CA TYR A 142 -15.36 6.42 -0.34
C TYR A 142 -16.21 5.33 -1.00
N PHE A 143 -16.43 4.21 -0.33
CA PHE A 143 -17.06 3.03 -0.93
C PHE A 143 -18.20 2.48 -0.09
N ARG A 144 -19.03 1.68 -0.74
CA ARG A 144 -19.99 0.81 -0.07
C ARG A 144 -19.34 -0.54 0.26
N PRO A 145 -19.82 -1.27 1.28
CA PRO A 145 -19.27 -2.57 1.65
C PRO A 145 -19.10 -3.56 0.47
N ALA A 146 -20.08 -3.60 -0.43
CA ALA A 146 -20.04 -4.48 -1.61
C ALA A 146 -18.93 -4.13 -2.62
N GLU A 147 -18.47 -2.87 -2.66
CA GLU A 147 -17.46 -2.40 -3.62
C GLU A 147 -16.04 -2.76 -3.21
N VAL A 148 -15.78 -3.00 -1.93
CA VAL A 148 -14.43 -3.35 -1.44
C VAL A 148 -14.06 -4.81 -1.61
N ASN A 149 -15.03 -5.70 -1.92
CA ASN A 149 -14.83 -7.13 -2.13
C ASN A 149 -14.07 -7.83 -0.99
N ILE A 150 -14.45 -7.51 0.24
CA ILE A 150 -13.95 -8.14 1.47
C ILE A 150 -15.04 -9.07 2.00
N LYS A 151 -14.65 -10.16 2.66
CA LYS A 151 -15.61 -11.13 3.26
C LYS A 151 -16.56 -10.42 4.22
N GLN A 152 -17.85 -10.76 4.11
CA GLN A 152 -18.92 -10.12 4.91
C GLN A 152 -18.65 -10.16 6.41
N GLN A 153 -18.13 -11.26 6.94
CA GLN A 153 -17.77 -11.39 8.36
C GLN A 153 -16.78 -10.32 8.86
N LEU A 154 -15.83 -9.93 8.02
CA LEU A 154 -14.86 -8.88 8.34
C LEU A 154 -15.49 -7.49 8.18
N VAL A 155 -16.35 -7.33 7.18
CA VAL A 155 -17.14 -6.10 7.01
C VAL A 155 -18.02 -5.88 8.23
N ASP A 156 -18.78 -6.88 8.69
CA ASP A 156 -19.65 -6.79 9.86
C ASP A 156 -18.89 -6.40 11.13
N LYS A 157 -17.62 -6.83 11.22
CA LYS A 157 -16.78 -6.62 12.39
C LYS A 157 -16.03 -5.28 12.39
N TYR A 158 -15.51 -4.86 11.23
CA TYR A 158 -14.56 -3.75 11.13
C TYR A 158 -15.06 -2.55 10.32
N TRP A 159 -16.19 -2.67 9.61
CA TRP A 159 -16.72 -1.53 8.85
C TRP A 159 -17.07 -0.37 9.78
N PRO A 160 -16.68 0.89 9.43
CA PRO A 160 -17.02 2.05 10.25
C PRO A 160 -18.53 2.13 10.46
N LYS A 161 -18.93 2.22 11.73
CA LYS A 161 -20.34 2.49 12.07
C LYS A 161 -20.58 3.98 11.85
N ALA A 162 -21.65 4.30 11.11
CA ALA A 162 -22.10 5.67 10.89
C ALA A 162 -22.45 6.37 12.21
#